data_e92a9f736326fcf78d560e19d158a083
#
_entry.id   e92a9f736326fcf78d560e19d158a083
#
_cell.length_a   1.000
_cell.length_b   1.000
_cell.length_c   1.000
_cell.angle_alpha   90.00
_cell.angle_beta   90.00
_cell.angle_gamma   90.00
#
_symmetry.space_group_name_H-M   'P 1'
#
loop_
_entity.id
_entity.type
_entity.pdbx_description
1 polymer ?
#
loop_
_entity_poly.entity_id
_entity_poly.type
_entity_poly.pdbx_seq_one_letter_code
_entity_poly.pdbx_strand_id
1 'polypeptide(L)'
;RVNIEPGVPCGHCRYCLEGKYNICPDVDFMATQPNYRGALTHYLCHPESFTYKLPDNMDTMEGALVEPAAVGMHAAMLADVLV
;
A
#
# COMPACT_ATOMS: atom_id res chain seq x y z
N ARG A 1 11.74 6.38 10.12
CA ARG A 1 10.65 5.36 10.08
C ARG A 1 9.83 5.55 8.82
N VAL A 2 9.43 4.44 8.21
CA VAL A 2 8.66 4.46 6.96
C VAL A 2 7.50 3.46 7.04
N ASN A 3 6.49 3.67 6.22
CA ASN A 3 5.46 2.72 5.90
C ASN A 3 5.58 2.34 4.43
N ILE A 4 5.18 1.14 4.06
CA ILE A 4 5.24 0.67 2.68
C ILE A 4 3.84 0.36 2.14
N GLU A 5 3.61 0.67 0.87
CA GLU A 5 2.45 0.17 0.13
C GLU A 5 2.78 -1.25 -0.34
N PRO A 6 2.04 -2.28 0.11
CA PRO A 6 2.38 -3.67 -0.23
C PRO A 6 2.11 -4.04 -1.69
N GLY A 7 1.27 -3.30 -2.38
CA GLY A 7 0.92 -3.53 -3.77
C GLY A 7 1.72 -2.65 -4.73
N VAL A 8 2.61 -3.27 -5.51
CA VAL A 8 3.38 -2.58 -6.55
C VAL A 8 2.71 -2.84 -7.90
N PRO A 9 2.03 -1.84 -8.49
CA PRO A 9 1.33 -1.99 -9.76
C PRO A 9 2.28 -2.00 -10.96
N CYS A 10 1.79 -2.44 -12.13
CA CYS A 10 2.61 -2.46 -13.35
C CYS A 10 2.95 -1.04 -13.88
N GLY A 11 2.17 -0.04 -13.55
CA GLY A 11 2.40 1.36 -13.93
C GLY A 11 1.96 1.75 -15.35
N HIS A 12 1.56 0.80 -16.18
CA HIS A 12 1.27 1.08 -17.60
C HIS A 12 -0.09 0.57 -18.09
N CYS A 13 -0.81 -0.23 -17.32
CA CYS A 13 -2.15 -0.66 -17.70
C CYS A 13 -3.17 0.48 -17.60
N ARG A 14 -4.34 0.28 -18.18
CA ARG A 14 -5.42 1.26 -18.18
C ARG A 14 -5.74 1.76 -16.77
N TYR A 15 -5.83 0.86 -15.81
CA TYR A 15 -6.17 1.22 -14.42
C TYR A 15 -5.08 2.06 -13.77
N CYS A 16 -3.80 1.71 -13.97
CA CYS A 16 -2.68 2.50 -13.47
C CYS A 16 -2.67 3.91 -14.06
N LEU A 17 -2.92 4.03 -15.37
CA LEU A 17 -2.96 5.33 -16.06
C LEU A 17 -4.14 6.20 -15.63
N GLU A 18 -5.24 5.59 -15.20
CA GLU A 18 -6.40 6.27 -14.62
C GLU A 18 -6.25 6.59 -13.12
N GLY A 19 -5.12 6.25 -12.50
CA GLY A 19 -4.90 6.43 -11.05
C GLY A 19 -5.58 5.38 -10.16
N LYS A 20 -6.10 4.31 -10.75
CA LYS A 20 -6.79 3.20 -10.06
C LYS A 20 -5.87 1.99 -9.93
N TYR A 21 -4.64 2.22 -9.49
CA TYR A 21 -3.61 1.17 -9.45
C TYR A 21 -3.94 0.03 -8.46
N ASN A 22 -4.80 0.27 -7.49
CA ASN A 22 -5.28 -0.74 -6.55
C ASN A 22 -6.04 -1.90 -7.21
N ILE A 23 -6.53 -1.73 -8.44
CA ILE A 23 -7.19 -2.77 -9.25
C ILE A 23 -6.35 -3.17 -10.47
N CYS A 24 -5.05 -2.91 -10.44
CA CYS A 24 -4.12 -3.36 -11.46
C CYS A 24 -4.13 -4.90 -11.54
N PRO A 25 -4.38 -5.50 -12.72
CA PRO A 25 -4.42 -6.96 -12.85
C PRO A 25 -3.05 -7.62 -12.67
N ASP A 26 -1.97 -6.85 -12.87
CA ASP A 26 -0.58 -7.32 -12.77
C ASP A 26 0.10 -6.77 -11.49
N VAL A 27 -0.67 -6.43 -10.47
CA VAL A 27 -0.10 -5.96 -9.21
C VAL A 27 0.71 -7.06 -8.53
N ASP A 28 1.96 -6.75 -8.18
CA ASP A 28 2.76 -7.60 -7.29
C ASP A 28 2.41 -7.24 -5.85
N PHE A 29 1.52 -8.01 -5.26
CA PHE A 29 1.05 -7.76 -3.90
C PHE A 29 1.82 -8.64 -2.91
N MET A 30 2.53 -7.99 -2.01
CA MET A 30 3.39 -8.64 -1.02
C MET A 30 2.63 -9.70 -0.21
N ALA A 31 3.29 -10.83 0.05
CA ALA A 31 2.78 -11.98 0.81
C ALA A 31 1.56 -12.69 0.19
N THR A 32 1.24 -12.41 -1.07
CA THR A 32 0.17 -13.11 -1.81
C THR A 32 0.73 -13.87 -3.02
N GLN A 33 -0.13 -14.67 -3.68
CA GLN A 33 0.26 -15.36 -4.92
C GLN A 33 0.50 -14.38 -6.07
N PRO A 34 1.44 -14.67 -6.97
CA PRO A 34 2.40 -15.79 -6.97
C PRO A 34 3.62 -15.54 -6.08
N ASN A 35 3.78 -14.31 -5.59
CA ASN A 35 4.92 -13.90 -4.79
C ASN A 35 4.57 -13.93 -3.29
N TYR A 36 4.99 -14.99 -2.62
CA TYR A 36 4.73 -15.14 -1.17
C TYR A 36 5.71 -14.36 -0.28
N ARG A 37 6.54 -13.49 -0.83
CA ARG A 37 7.47 -12.67 -0.03
C ARG A 37 6.71 -11.63 0.76
N GLY A 38 6.96 -11.58 2.07
CA GLY A 38 6.39 -10.61 2.99
C GLY A 38 7.44 -9.70 3.60
N ALA A 39 7.00 -8.86 4.53
CA ALA A 39 7.85 -7.89 5.22
C ALA A 39 8.37 -8.38 6.58
N LEU A 40 8.09 -9.62 6.98
CA LEU A 40 8.60 -10.19 8.24
C LEU A 40 10.07 -10.62 8.05
N THR A 41 10.95 -9.65 7.96
CA THR A 41 12.37 -9.80 7.68
C THR A 41 13.17 -8.66 8.30
N HIS A 42 14.48 -8.85 8.50
CA HIS A 42 15.36 -7.80 9.01
C HIS A 42 15.61 -6.68 7.98
N TYR A 43 15.63 -7.02 6.69
CA TYR A 43 15.88 -6.09 5.60
C TYR A 43 14.93 -6.37 4.45
N LEU A 44 14.42 -5.32 3.83
CA LEU A 44 13.50 -5.38 2.72
C LEU A 44 13.95 -4.41 1.63
N CYS A 45 14.03 -4.90 0.38
CA CYS A 45 14.13 -4.03 -0.79
C CYS A 45 12.72 -3.71 -1.29
N HIS A 46 12.39 -2.42 -1.38
CA HIS A 46 11.07 -1.97 -1.83
C HIS A 46 11.23 -0.70 -2.68
N PRO A 47 10.38 -0.47 -3.71
CA PRO A 47 10.46 0.74 -4.50
C PRO A 47 10.25 2.00 -3.65
N GLU A 48 11.08 3.00 -3.87
CA GLU A 48 10.99 4.28 -3.15
C GLU A 48 9.63 4.95 -3.33
N SER A 49 9.05 4.87 -4.54
CA SER A 49 7.74 5.45 -4.86
C SER A 49 6.56 4.84 -4.08
N PHE A 50 6.76 3.67 -3.48
CA PHE A 50 5.78 2.98 -2.63
C PHE A 50 6.26 2.87 -1.17
N THR A 51 7.19 3.74 -0.78
CA THR A 51 7.74 3.83 0.58
C THR A 51 7.50 5.24 1.11
N TYR A 52 6.74 5.35 2.18
CA TYR A 52 6.28 6.63 2.73
C TYR A 52 6.92 6.91 4.07
N LYS A 53 7.48 8.10 4.24
CA LYS A 53 8.01 8.52 5.54
C LYS A 53 6.87 8.71 6.53
N LEU A 54 6.99 8.09 7.71
CA LEU A 54 6.07 8.35 8.81
C LEU A 54 6.34 9.74 9.42
N PRO A 55 5.29 10.45 9.88
CA PRO A 55 5.46 11.66 10.68
C PRO A 55 6.33 11.39 11.91
N ASP A 56 7.04 12.40 12.37
CA ASP A 56 7.97 12.23 13.50
C ASP A 56 7.26 11.89 14.82
N ASN A 57 5.99 12.28 14.95
CA ASN A 57 5.13 12.00 16.11
C ASN A 57 4.39 10.65 16.03
N MET A 58 4.62 9.87 14.97
CA MET A 58 3.99 8.55 14.79
C MET A 58 5.03 7.46 15.05
N ASP A 59 4.67 6.49 15.87
CA ASP A 59 5.51 5.32 16.10
C ASP A 59 5.29 4.23 15.04
N THR A 60 6.05 3.15 15.12
CA THR A 60 5.96 2.06 14.13
C THR A 60 4.71 1.20 14.32
N MET A 61 4.15 1.15 15.52
CA MET A 61 2.89 0.43 15.78
C MET A 61 1.71 1.18 15.18
N GLU A 62 1.65 2.48 15.35
CA GLU A 62 0.66 3.34 14.70
C GLU A 62 0.82 3.30 13.17
N GLY A 63 2.07 3.34 12.69
CA GLY A 63 2.39 3.20 11.26
C GLY A 63 1.90 1.88 10.67
N ALA A 64 1.99 0.79 11.41
CA ALA A 64 1.50 -0.52 10.96
C ALA A 64 -0.02 -0.55 10.76
N LEU A 65 -0.77 0.29 11.47
CA LEU A 65 -2.23 0.39 11.33
C LEU A 65 -2.67 1.21 10.11
N VAL A 66 -1.79 1.97 9.49
CA VAL A 66 -2.12 2.81 8.33
C VAL A 66 -2.59 1.95 7.14
N GLU A 67 -1.95 0.81 6.91
CA GLU A 67 -2.31 -0.07 5.79
C GLU A 67 -3.77 -0.57 5.89
N PRO A 68 -4.20 -1.24 6.98
CA PRO A 68 -5.61 -1.64 7.09
C PRO A 68 -6.57 -0.45 7.21
N ALA A 69 -6.15 0.66 7.81
CA ALA A 69 -6.96 1.87 7.90
C ALA A 69 -7.23 2.49 6.52
N ALA A 70 -6.27 2.41 5.60
CA ALA A 70 -6.44 2.90 4.23
C ALA A 70 -7.59 2.20 3.48
N VAL A 71 -7.80 0.90 3.73
CA VAL A 71 -8.93 0.16 3.16
C VAL A 71 -10.26 0.72 3.65
N GLY A 72 -10.39 0.96 4.96
CA GLY A 72 -11.58 1.57 5.55
C GLY A 72 -11.84 2.99 5.05
N MET A 73 -10.78 3.80 4.96
CA MET A 73 -10.85 5.16 4.42
C MET A 73 -11.35 5.15 2.97
N HIS A 74 -10.78 4.30 2.12
CA HIS A 74 -11.18 4.20 0.73
C HIS A 74 -12.64 3.76 0.58
N ALA A 75 -13.07 2.78 1.37
CA ALA A 75 -14.46 2.33 1.39
C ALA A 75 -15.42 3.46 1.80
N ALA A 76 -15.07 4.24 2.82
CA ALA A 76 -15.86 5.40 3.25
C ALA A 76 -15.96 6.48 2.15
N MET A 77 -14.87 6.74 1.45
CA MET A 77 -14.84 7.68 0.32
C MET A 77 -15.74 7.19 -0.83
N LEU A 78 -15.70 5.90 -1.17
CA LEU A 78 -16.55 5.32 -2.22
C LEU A 78 -18.03 5.34 -1.86
N ALA A 79 -18.35 5.21 -0.58
CA ALA A 79 -19.73 5.26 -0.07
C ALA A 79 -20.26 6.69 0.12
N ASP A 80 -19.45 7.70 -0.18
CA ASP A 80 -19.77 9.13 0.03
C ASP A 80 -20.15 9.44 1.49
N VAL A 81 -19.52 8.74 2.42
CA VAL A 81 -19.66 8.97 3.85
C VAL A 81 -18.78 10.14 4.26
N LEU A 82 -19.40 11.19 4.79
CA LEU A 82 -18.66 12.31 5.37
C LEU A 82 -17.98 11.86 6.67
N VAL A 83 -16.68 12.03 6.71
CA VAL A 83 -15.85 11.72 7.88
C VAL A 83 -15.49 13.02 8.60
#